data_736a3ef1afb631348fa0ced4df14f155
#
_entry.id   736a3ef1afb631348fa0ced4df14f155
#
_cell.length_a   1.000
_cell.length_b   1.000
_cell.length_c   1.000
_cell.angle_alpha   90.00
_cell.angle_beta   90.00
_cell.angle_gamma   90.00
#
_symmetry.space_group_name_H-M   'P 1'
#
loop_
_entity.id
_entity.type
_entity.pdbx_description
1 polymer ?
#
loop_
_entity_poly.entity_id
_entity_poly.type
_entity_poly.pdbx_seq_one_letter_code
_entity_poly.pdbx_strand_id
1 'polypeptide(L)' 'MSKVDWHKNHIEDNTLITSSYKSTQNVRRYFKSKCGEGFKFDRSFMQWMNDAEGTSMGDAAQEWLRRQQAK' A
#
# COMPACT_ATOMS: atom_id res chain seq x y z
N MET A 1 1.92 -19.79 -11.29
CA MET A 1 2.10 -18.43 -10.83
C MET A 1 1.08 -18.03 -9.84
N SER A 2 1.52 -17.61 -8.71
CA SER A 2 0.59 -17.20 -7.66
C SER A 2 0.29 -15.72 -7.77
N LYS A 3 -0.97 -15.39 -7.64
CA LYS A 3 -1.39 -14.00 -7.50
C LYS A 3 -1.41 -13.65 -6.03
N VAL A 4 -1.10 -12.40 -5.72
CA VAL A 4 -1.22 -11.92 -4.36
C VAL A 4 -2.69 -11.90 -3.97
N ASP A 5 -3.01 -12.54 -2.86
CA ASP A 5 -4.36 -12.48 -2.31
C ASP A 5 -4.39 -11.32 -1.32
N TRP A 6 -4.88 -10.18 -1.75
CA TRP A 6 -4.86 -8.96 -0.96
C TRP A 6 -5.71 -9.04 0.30
N HIS A 7 -6.53 -10.07 0.42
CA HIS A 7 -7.35 -10.30 1.62
C HIS A 7 -6.65 -11.17 2.65
N LYS A 8 -5.80 -12.10 2.21
CA LYS A 8 -5.24 -13.14 3.09
C LYS A 8 -3.74 -13.18 3.15
N ASN A 9 -3.05 -12.85 2.06
CA ASN A 9 -1.60 -12.95 2.04
C ASN A 9 -0.97 -11.99 3.02
N HIS A 10 0.10 -12.45 3.65
CA HIS A 10 0.93 -11.57 4.46
C HIS A 10 1.60 -10.55 3.54
N ILE A 11 1.45 -9.28 3.84
CA ILE A 11 2.00 -8.21 3.02
C ILE A 11 3.31 -7.76 3.64
N GLU A 12 4.37 -7.71 2.83
CA GLU A 12 5.70 -7.32 3.26
C GLU A 12 6.18 -6.15 2.43
N ASP A 13 7.32 -5.59 2.84
CA ASP A 13 7.90 -4.45 2.14
C ASP A 13 8.21 -4.77 0.68
N ASN A 14 8.59 -6.01 0.39
CA ASN A 14 8.92 -6.40 -0.98
C ASN A 14 7.75 -6.98 -1.77
N THR A 15 6.55 -6.97 -1.20
CA THR A 15 5.35 -7.39 -1.91
C THR A 15 5.06 -6.39 -3.02
N LEU A 16 4.99 -6.85 -4.26
CA LEU A 16 4.75 -5.96 -5.39
C LEU A 16 3.27 -5.71 -5.59
N ILE A 17 2.94 -4.48 -5.95
CA ILE A 17 1.58 -4.10 -6.31
C ILE A 17 1.28 -4.69 -7.68
N THR A 18 0.20 -5.45 -7.78
CA THR A 18 -0.18 -6.14 -9.01
C THR A 18 -1.44 -5.50 -9.59
N SER A 19 -1.79 -5.91 -10.81
CA SER A 19 -3.00 -5.42 -11.44
C SER A 19 -4.26 -5.84 -10.69
N SER A 20 -4.14 -6.84 -9.82
CA SER A 20 -5.26 -7.30 -8.99
C SER A 20 -5.32 -6.60 -7.63
N TYR A 21 -4.50 -5.58 -7.42
CA TYR A 21 -4.44 -4.86 -6.15
C TYR A 21 -5.83 -4.35 -5.74
N LYS A 22 -6.11 -4.47 -4.44
CA LYS A 22 -7.32 -3.93 -3.83
C LYS A 22 -6.97 -3.34 -2.47
N SER A 23 -7.67 -2.27 -2.11
CA SER A 23 -7.49 -1.61 -0.81
C SER A 23 -8.26 -2.38 0.26
N THR A 24 -7.75 -3.53 0.63
CA THR A 24 -8.38 -4.38 1.62
C THR A 24 -7.98 -3.98 3.03
N GLN A 25 -8.68 -4.54 4.01
CA GLN A 25 -8.33 -4.31 5.40
C GLN A 25 -6.93 -4.83 5.72
N ASN A 26 -6.53 -5.91 5.07
CA ASN A 26 -5.19 -6.46 5.23
C ASN A 26 -4.12 -5.47 4.77
N VAL A 27 -4.35 -4.80 3.65
CA VAL A 27 -3.46 -3.76 3.14
C VAL A 27 -3.41 -2.57 4.10
N ARG A 28 -4.58 -2.15 4.58
CA ARG A 28 -4.66 -1.03 5.51
C ARG A 28 -3.89 -1.33 6.79
N ARG A 29 -3.97 -2.56 7.27
CA ARG A 29 -3.26 -2.98 8.47
C ARG A 29 -1.74 -2.90 8.25
N TYR A 30 -1.29 -3.31 7.09
CA TYR A 30 0.14 -3.20 6.74
C TYR A 30 0.59 -1.73 6.80
N PHE A 31 -0.16 -0.85 6.16
CA PHE A 31 0.22 0.57 6.15
C PHE A 31 0.19 1.19 7.54
N LYS A 32 -0.77 0.81 8.36
CA LYS A 32 -0.81 1.31 9.74
C LYS A 32 0.42 0.86 10.51
N SER A 33 0.88 -0.35 10.28
CA SER A 33 2.07 -0.86 10.92
C SER A 33 3.32 -0.10 10.48
N LYS A 34 3.39 0.32 9.23
CA LYS A 34 4.56 1.01 8.68
C LYS A 34 4.52 2.52 8.89
N CYS A 35 3.35 3.10 8.76
CA CYS A 35 3.21 4.55 8.76
C CYS A 35 2.63 5.10 10.07
N GLY A 36 2.11 4.23 10.93
CA GLY A 36 1.52 4.64 12.19
C GLY A 36 0.02 4.75 12.09
N GLU A 37 -0.62 4.99 13.24
CA GLU A 37 -2.08 4.99 13.32
C GLU A 37 -2.72 6.15 12.62
N GLY A 38 -1.94 7.16 12.26
CA GLY A 38 -2.45 8.29 11.48
C GLY A 38 -2.66 7.99 10.01
N PHE A 39 -2.29 6.79 9.58
CA PHE A 39 -2.43 6.43 8.16
C PHE A 39 -3.89 6.47 7.73
N LYS A 40 -4.14 7.05 6.56
CA LYS A 40 -5.46 7.08 5.94
C LYS A 40 -5.31 6.91 4.44
N PHE A 41 -6.24 6.16 3.84
CA PHE A 41 -6.34 6.10 2.39
C PHE A 41 -7.16 7.29 1.90
N ASP A 42 -6.49 8.35 1.52
CA ASP A 42 -7.21 9.45 0.86
C ASP A 42 -7.32 9.14 -0.64
N ARG A 43 -8.14 9.91 -1.33
CA ARG A 43 -8.42 9.66 -2.74
C ARG A 43 -7.15 9.76 -3.58
N SER A 44 -6.31 10.72 -3.29
CA SER A 44 -5.09 10.95 -4.03
C SER A 44 -4.14 9.75 -3.91
N PHE A 45 -3.98 9.23 -2.71
CA PHE A 45 -3.11 8.08 -2.48
C PHE A 45 -3.70 6.81 -3.09
N MET A 46 -5.01 6.64 -3.01
CA MET A 46 -5.65 5.48 -3.63
C MET A 46 -5.44 5.48 -5.14
N GLN A 47 -5.53 6.66 -5.76
CA GLN A 47 -5.27 6.79 -7.19
C GLN A 47 -3.82 6.42 -7.51
N TRP A 48 -2.89 6.91 -6.67
CA TRP A 48 -1.48 6.58 -6.85
C TRP A 48 -1.25 5.07 -6.76
N MET A 49 -1.91 4.41 -5.80
CA MET A 49 -1.78 2.96 -5.64
C MET A 49 -2.29 2.20 -6.86
N ASN A 50 -3.39 2.66 -7.43
CA ASN A 50 -3.95 2.01 -8.61
C ASN A 50 -2.99 2.11 -9.82
N ASP A 51 -2.18 3.15 -9.85
CA ASP A 51 -1.24 3.37 -10.95
C ASP A 51 0.16 2.83 -10.64
N ALA A 52 0.34 2.21 -9.48
CA ALA A 52 1.67 1.84 -8.99
C ALA A 52 2.02 0.37 -9.24
N GLU A 53 1.41 -0.25 -10.22
CA GLU A 53 1.71 -1.65 -10.53
C GLU A 53 3.20 -1.83 -10.76
N GLY A 54 3.77 -2.86 -10.12
CA GLY A 54 5.20 -3.11 -10.19
C GLY A 54 6.02 -2.46 -9.09
N THR A 55 5.41 -1.56 -8.33
CA THR A 55 6.05 -0.90 -7.20
C THR A 55 5.84 -1.77 -5.95
N SER A 56 6.83 -1.81 -5.06
CA SER A 56 6.70 -2.58 -3.84
C SER A 56 5.84 -1.86 -2.80
N MET A 57 5.26 -2.64 -1.89
CA MET A 57 4.45 -2.06 -0.82
C MET A 57 5.29 -1.17 0.10
N GLY A 58 6.56 -1.53 0.29
CA GLY A 58 7.47 -0.69 1.07
C GLY A 58 7.67 0.68 0.44
N ASP A 59 7.81 0.71 -0.89
CA ASP A 59 7.93 1.97 -1.61
C ASP A 59 6.64 2.79 -1.49
N ALA A 60 5.50 2.11 -1.51
CA ALA A 60 4.21 2.79 -1.35
C ALA A 60 4.10 3.43 0.04
N ALA A 61 4.57 2.73 1.07
CA ALA A 61 4.57 3.29 2.42
C ALA A 61 5.47 4.52 2.51
N GLN A 62 6.64 4.47 1.86
CA GLN A 62 7.54 5.62 1.81
C GLN A 62 6.89 6.80 1.09
N GLU A 63 6.17 6.52 0.02
CA GLU A 63 5.47 7.58 -0.72
C GLU A 63 4.45 8.28 0.17
N TRP A 64 3.70 7.51 0.95
CA TRP A 64 2.71 8.12 1.85
C TRP A 64 3.38 8.98 2.91
N LEU A 65 4.47 8.49 3.49
CA LEU A 65 5.21 9.25 4.49
C LEU A 65 5.77 10.53 3.91
N ARG A 66 6.31 10.46 2.70
CA ARG A 66 6.84 11.62 2.01
C ARG A 66 5.77 12.69 1.80
N ARG A 67 4.56 12.26 1.47
CA ARG A 67 3.43 13.19 1.28
C ARG A 67 3.07 13.89 2.58
N GLN A 68 3.16 13.19 3.71
CA GLN A 68 2.88 13.80 5.00
C GLN A 68 3.92 14.85 5.36
N GLN A 69 5.17 14.60 5.01
CA GLN A 69 6.24 15.54 5.30
C GLN A 69 6.18 16.78 4.42
N ALA A 70 5.57 16.67 3.26
CA ALA A 70 5.49 17.76 2.30
C ALA A 70 4.37 18.76 2.60
N LYS A 71 3.56 18.48 3.59
CA LYS A 71 2.47 19.38 3.95
C LYS A 71 2.96 20.61 4.70
#